data_ffbb02ba2581dc0e5b7652ccbdeec678
#
_entry.id   ffbb02ba2581dc0e5b7652ccbdeec678
#
_cell.length_a   1.000
_cell.length_b   1.000
_cell.length_c   1.000
_cell.angle_alpha   90.00
_cell.angle_beta   90.00
_cell.angle_gamma   90.00
#
_symmetry.space_group_name_H-M   'P 1'
#
loop_
_entity.id
_entity.type
_entity.pdbx_description
1 polymer ?
#
loop_
_entity_poly.entity_id
_entity_poly.type
_entity_poly.pdbx_seq_one_letter_code
_entity_poly.pdbx_strand_id
1 'polypeptide(L)'
;MKFFSRANYFSKGRVGRLETKRTLFQFVFAAMANPHFKGFIDGQIYKGNSKAVCVPGLNCYSCPGAAGACPIGSLQAIIGSPKYTVSLYVMGLLMLFGTLLGRLVCGFLCVFGLIQDLLFKIPTPKFKLSKSVDSKLRYLKYLVLIVMVIALPMFLTNKFGMAPPYFCKYLCPAGTIEAAFPLIAKNPFLRETIGNIFFIKLSILIVFIISSIFIYRPFCKYFCPLGAIYGLFNKLGIFRLEFEES
;
A
#
# COMPACT_ATOMS: atom_id res chain seq x y z
N MET A 1 -1.00 24.62 -13.66
CA MET A 1 -1.94 23.78 -12.91
C MET A 1 -3.33 24.03 -13.47
N LYS A 2 -4.00 23.04 -14.07
CA LYS A 2 -5.38 23.20 -14.55
C LYS A 2 -6.33 22.68 -13.48
N PHE A 3 -7.22 23.56 -12.98
CA PHE A 3 -8.33 23.21 -12.10
C PHE A 3 -9.39 22.44 -12.92
N PHE A 4 -9.79 21.27 -12.41
CA PHE A 4 -10.85 20.48 -13.03
C PHE A 4 -11.99 20.25 -12.06
N SER A 5 -13.21 20.65 -12.45
CA SER A 5 -14.40 20.37 -11.66
C SER A 5 -14.71 18.87 -11.64
N ARG A 6 -15.21 18.36 -10.50
CA ARG A 6 -15.63 16.96 -10.30
C ARG A 6 -16.63 16.48 -11.36
N ALA A 7 -17.48 17.37 -11.86
CA ALA A 7 -18.48 17.05 -12.88
C ALA A 7 -17.86 16.44 -14.15
N ASN A 8 -16.66 16.88 -14.54
CA ASN A 8 -15.98 16.42 -15.75
C ASN A 8 -15.14 15.13 -15.54
N TYR A 9 -14.90 14.73 -14.28
CA TYR A 9 -14.16 13.49 -13.99
C TYR A 9 -15.09 12.28 -13.91
N PHE A 10 -16.37 12.48 -13.52
CA PHE A 10 -17.36 11.41 -13.33
C PHE A 10 -18.50 11.42 -14.36
N SER A 11 -18.42 12.27 -15.36
CA SER A 11 -19.48 12.44 -16.36
C SER A 11 -19.54 11.27 -17.35
N LYS A 12 -20.30 10.26 -16.97
CA LYS A 12 -21.15 9.42 -17.83
C LYS A 12 -21.65 8.22 -17.01
N GLY A 13 -22.95 8.03 -16.94
CA GLY A 13 -23.62 7.05 -16.06
C GLY A 13 -23.15 5.60 -16.11
N ARG A 14 -22.49 5.19 -17.21
CA ARG A 14 -21.87 3.87 -17.35
C ARG A 14 -20.57 3.78 -16.56
N VAL A 15 -19.75 4.81 -16.52
CA VAL A 15 -18.50 4.90 -15.77
C VAL A 15 -18.79 4.89 -14.26
N GLY A 16 -19.81 5.60 -13.79
CA GLY A 16 -20.19 5.60 -12.37
C GLY A 16 -20.60 4.22 -11.86
N ARG A 17 -21.30 3.42 -12.68
CA ARG A 17 -21.71 2.05 -12.30
C ARG A 17 -20.53 1.09 -12.20
N LEU A 18 -19.56 1.21 -13.09
CA LEU A 18 -18.33 0.40 -13.03
C LEU A 18 -17.47 0.76 -11.82
N GLU A 19 -17.37 2.04 -11.48
CA GLU A 19 -16.65 2.49 -10.29
C GLU A 19 -17.30 2.00 -8.99
N THR A 20 -18.64 1.99 -8.92
CA THR A 20 -19.36 1.46 -7.77
C THR A 20 -19.09 -0.04 -7.60
N LYS A 21 -19.16 -0.83 -8.68
CA LYS A 21 -18.83 -2.26 -8.65
C LYS A 21 -17.39 -2.51 -8.21
N ARG A 22 -16.44 -1.73 -8.73
CA ARG A 22 -15.02 -1.80 -8.33
C ARG A 22 -14.86 -1.52 -6.85
N THR A 23 -15.45 -0.44 -6.34
CA THR A 23 -15.39 -0.07 -4.92
C THR A 23 -16.01 -1.15 -4.04
N LEU A 24 -17.15 -1.72 -4.44
CA LEU A 24 -17.78 -2.82 -3.72
C LEU A 24 -16.85 -4.05 -3.63
N PHE A 25 -16.24 -4.43 -4.75
CA PHE A 25 -15.28 -5.53 -4.78
C PHE A 25 -14.07 -5.28 -3.87
N GLN A 26 -13.55 -4.05 -3.86
CA GLN A 26 -12.46 -3.67 -2.95
C GLN A 26 -12.89 -3.77 -1.48
N PHE A 27 -14.12 -3.37 -1.14
CA PHE A 27 -14.66 -3.52 0.22
C PHE A 27 -14.76 -4.99 0.65
N VAL A 28 -15.31 -5.83 -0.21
CA VAL A 28 -15.43 -7.27 0.06
C VAL A 28 -14.05 -7.87 0.27
N PHE A 29 -13.09 -7.56 -0.61
CA PHE A 29 -11.73 -8.06 -0.47
C PHE A 29 -11.03 -7.52 0.78
N ALA A 30 -11.22 -6.25 1.13
CA ALA A 30 -10.69 -5.66 2.36
C ALA A 30 -11.23 -6.36 3.62
N ALA A 31 -12.52 -6.70 3.64
CA ALA A 31 -13.13 -7.46 4.73
C ALA A 31 -12.58 -8.89 4.80
N MET A 32 -12.40 -9.56 3.65
CA MET A 32 -11.80 -10.89 3.59
C MET A 32 -10.33 -10.91 4.01
N ALA A 33 -9.57 -9.86 3.68
CA ALA A 33 -8.16 -9.73 4.07
C ALA A 33 -7.98 -9.38 5.55
N ASN A 34 -9.02 -8.81 6.20
CA ASN A 34 -9.00 -8.37 7.58
C ASN A 34 -10.20 -8.90 8.39
N PRO A 35 -10.42 -10.21 8.50
CA PRO A 35 -11.60 -10.79 9.14
C PRO A 35 -11.57 -10.75 10.67
N HIS A 36 -10.41 -10.49 11.30
CA HIS A 36 -10.25 -10.54 12.75
C HIS A 36 -10.62 -9.22 13.43
N PHE A 37 -11.90 -8.84 13.38
CA PHE A 37 -12.39 -7.60 14.01
C PHE A 37 -12.19 -7.55 15.51
N LYS A 38 -12.16 -8.68 16.21
CA LYS A 38 -11.85 -8.76 17.65
C LYS A 38 -10.50 -8.13 18.00
N GLY A 39 -9.50 -8.26 17.14
CA GLY A 39 -8.19 -7.67 17.34
C GLY A 39 -8.22 -6.13 17.49
N PHE A 40 -9.16 -5.45 16.84
CA PHE A 40 -9.36 -4.01 17.01
C PHE A 40 -10.00 -3.64 18.37
N ILE A 41 -10.83 -4.55 18.91
CA ILE A 41 -11.48 -4.36 20.21
C ILE A 41 -10.48 -4.63 21.33
N ASP A 42 -9.71 -5.71 21.22
CA ASP A 42 -8.77 -6.18 22.23
C ASP A 42 -7.41 -5.46 22.16
N GLY A 43 -7.14 -4.71 21.08
CA GLY A 43 -5.86 -4.04 20.87
C GLY A 43 -4.69 -5.02 20.66
N GLN A 44 -4.95 -6.22 20.18
CA GLN A 44 -3.96 -7.28 19.99
C GLN A 44 -3.79 -7.63 18.51
N ILE A 45 -2.53 -7.91 18.12
CA ILE A 45 -2.22 -8.38 16.77
C ILE A 45 -2.56 -9.86 16.69
N TYR A 46 -3.38 -10.23 15.70
CA TYR A 46 -3.64 -11.64 15.40
C TYR A 46 -2.33 -12.39 15.06
N LYS A 47 -2.10 -13.53 15.69
CA LYS A 47 -0.86 -14.34 15.55
C LYS A 47 -1.09 -15.72 14.92
N GLY A 48 -2.21 -15.94 14.24
CA GLY A 48 -2.53 -17.23 13.64
C GLY A 48 -1.68 -17.57 12.41
N ASN A 49 -1.67 -18.86 12.05
CA ASN A 49 -0.89 -19.42 10.93
C ASN A 49 -1.24 -18.77 9.57
N SER A 50 -2.43 -18.20 9.42
CA SER A 50 -2.84 -17.52 8.19
C SER A 50 -1.94 -16.31 7.85
N LYS A 51 -1.27 -15.70 8.83
CA LYS A 51 -0.29 -14.61 8.58
C LYS A 51 0.97 -15.05 7.84
N ALA A 52 1.23 -16.34 7.73
CA ALA A 52 2.28 -16.85 6.86
C ALA A 52 1.93 -16.65 5.37
N VAL A 53 0.65 -16.51 5.05
CA VAL A 53 0.19 -16.27 3.68
C VAL A 53 0.22 -14.77 3.36
N CYS A 54 0.85 -14.41 2.24
CA CYS A 54 0.85 -13.04 1.78
C CYS A 54 -0.42 -12.72 0.98
N VAL A 55 -1.02 -11.56 1.26
CA VAL A 55 -2.11 -11.01 0.43
C VAL A 55 -1.50 -10.24 -0.75
N PRO A 56 -2.13 -10.20 -1.92
CA PRO A 56 -1.56 -9.54 -3.11
C PRO A 56 -1.50 -8.02 -2.99
N GLY A 57 -2.28 -7.40 -2.10
CA GLY A 57 -2.36 -5.96 -1.89
C GLY A 57 -1.47 -5.45 -0.75
N LEU A 58 -1.46 -4.13 -0.57
CA LEU A 58 -0.83 -3.49 0.57
C LEU A 58 -1.76 -3.61 1.78
N ASN A 59 -1.41 -4.49 2.72
CA ASN A 59 -2.13 -4.75 3.96
C ASN A 59 -1.13 -4.98 5.10
N CYS A 60 -1.18 -4.19 6.15
CA CYS A 60 -0.13 -4.19 7.17
C CYS A 60 -0.12 -5.49 7.98
N TYR A 61 1.05 -6.15 8.11
CA TYR A 61 1.22 -7.33 8.95
C TYR A 61 0.81 -7.08 10.42
N SER A 62 1.13 -5.89 10.94
CA SER A 62 0.81 -5.51 12.32
C SER A 62 -0.63 -5.03 12.51
N CYS A 63 -1.45 -5.01 11.47
CA CYS A 63 -2.88 -4.70 11.62
C CYS A 63 -3.56 -5.74 12.51
N PRO A 64 -4.33 -5.32 13.54
CA PRO A 64 -5.06 -6.22 14.42
C PRO A 64 -6.01 -7.17 13.67
N GLY A 65 -6.65 -6.68 12.62
CA GLY A 65 -7.61 -7.43 11.83
C GLY A 65 -7.00 -8.30 10.74
N ALA A 66 -5.74 -8.08 10.36
CA ALA A 66 -5.14 -8.72 9.18
C ALA A 66 -4.98 -10.23 9.34
N ALA A 67 -5.55 -10.99 8.39
CA ALA A 67 -5.36 -12.42 8.28
C ALA A 67 -4.07 -12.80 7.55
N GLY A 68 -3.57 -11.95 6.66
CA GLY A 68 -2.37 -12.20 5.86
C GLY A 68 -1.32 -11.10 5.96
N ALA A 69 -0.13 -11.37 5.45
CA ALA A 69 1.00 -10.46 5.48
C ALA A 69 1.11 -9.61 4.20
N CYS A 70 1.69 -8.41 4.33
CA CYS A 70 2.06 -7.60 3.18
C CYS A 70 3.29 -8.19 2.48
N PRO A 71 3.27 -8.41 1.15
CA PRO A 71 4.40 -9.01 0.43
C PRO A 71 5.66 -8.12 0.47
N ILE A 72 5.51 -6.79 0.55
CA ILE A 72 6.67 -5.88 0.69
C ILE A 72 7.31 -6.00 2.06
N GLY A 73 6.51 -6.12 3.12
CA GLY A 73 7.04 -6.35 4.47
C GLY A 73 7.77 -7.69 4.57
N SER A 74 7.18 -8.73 4.02
CA SER A 74 7.79 -10.07 3.96
C SER A 74 9.08 -10.09 3.13
N LEU A 75 9.11 -9.39 2.00
CA LEU A 75 10.31 -9.26 1.17
C LEU A 75 11.45 -8.58 1.92
N GLN A 76 11.19 -7.49 2.64
CA GLN A 76 12.19 -6.80 3.46
C GLN A 76 12.70 -7.68 4.60
N ALA A 77 11.81 -8.43 5.25
CA ALA A 77 12.19 -9.35 6.33
C ALA A 77 13.13 -10.46 5.83
N ILE A 78 12.90 -10.97 4.62
CA ILE A 78 13.73 -11.97 3.99
C ILE A 78 15.11 -11.41 3.63
N ILE A 79 15.15 -10.26 2.95
CA ILE A 79 16.41 -9.61 2.54
C ILE A 79 17.24 -9.22 3.77
N GLY A 80 16.59 -8.77 4.84
CA GLY A 80 17.24 -8.37 6.09
C GLY A 80 17.52 -9.51 7.07
N SER A 81 17.33 -10.78 6.68
CA SER A 81 17.63 -11.93 7.54
C SER A 81 19.07 -12.40 7.39
N PRO A 82 19.79 -12.72 8.51
CA PRO A 82 21.17 -13.19 8.46
C PRO A 82 21.32 -14.56 7.78
N LYS A 83 20.26 -15.34 7.77
CA LYS A 83 20.21 -16.65 7.09
C LYS A 83 19.56 -16.51 5.73
N TYR A 84 20.08 -15.81 4.80
CA TYR A 84 19.61 -15.62 3.41
C TYR A 84 18.82 -16.80 2.79
N THR A 85 17.86 -17.35 3.51
CA THR A 85 16.88 -18.27 2.93
C THR A 85 15.94 -17.41 2.11
N VAL A 86 16.28 -17.20 0.84
CA VAL A 86 15.39 -16.57 -0.12
C VAL A 86 14.08 -17.35 -0.09
N SER A 87 13.05 -16.79 0.53
CA SER A 87 11.75 -17.42 0.51
C SER A 87 11.20 -17.31 -0.91
N LEU A 88 11.43 -18.35 -1.70
CA LEU A 88 10.89 -18.49 -3.06
C LEU A 88 9.38 -18.30 -3.08
N TYR A 89 8.71 -18.54 -1.94
CA TYR A 89 7.29 -18.31 -1.78
C TYR A 89 6.88 -16.85 -2.04
N VAL A 90 7.53 -15.87 -1.41
CA VAL A 90 7.17 -14.45 -1.57
C VAL A 90 7.48 -13.97 -2.99
N MET A 91 8.64 -14.38 -3.52
CA MET A 91 9.02 -14.08 -4.90
C MET A 91 8.05 -14.71 -5.90
N GLY A 92 7.75 -16.00 -5.72
CA GLY A 92 6.80 -16.72 -6.56
C GLY A 92 5.39 -16.12 -6.53
N LEU A 93 4.92 -15.72 -5.36
CA LEU A 93 3.61 -15.07 -5.19
C LEU A 93 3.57 -13.71 -5.89
N LEU A 94 4.61 -12.90 -5.75
CA LEU A 94 4.71 -11.61 -6.43
C LEU A 94 4.78 -11.78 -7.96
N MET A 95 5.50 -12.79 -8.45
CA MET A 95 5.55 -13.14 -9.86
C MET A 95 4.19 -13.63 -10.36
N LEU A 96 3.54 -14.53 -9.62
CA LEU A 96 2.24 -15.08 -9.97
C LEU A 96 1.18 -13.98 -10.11
N PHE A 97 1.00 -13.15 -9.10
CA PHE A 97 0.03 -12.06 -9.15
C PHE A 97 0.46 -10.96 -10.14
N GLY A 98 1.76 -10.75 -10.29
CA GLY A 98 2.30 -9.81 -11.28
C GLY A 98 2.00 -10.20 -12.71
N THR A 99 2.21 -11.48 -13.06
CA THR A 99 1.97 -12.00 -14.41
C THR A 99 0.49 -12.21 -14.71
N LEU A 100 -0.31 -12.67 -13.74
CA LEU A 100 -1.73 -12.89 -13.94
C LEU A 100 -2.51 -11.57 -14.00
N LEU A 101 -2.38 -10.73 -12.97
CA LEU A 101 -3.23 -9.57 -12.74
C LEU A 101 -2.50 -8.23 -12.92
N GLY A 102 -1.18 -8.19 -12.79
CA GLY A 102 -0.40 -6.98 -12.92
C GLY A 102 -0.97 -5.81 -12.08
N ARG A 103 -1.28 -4.70 -12.73
CA ARG A 103 -1.84 -3.49 -12.09
C ARG A 103 -3.29 -3.62 -11.63
N LEU A 104 -4.02 -4.67 -12.05
CA LEU A 104 -5.37 -4.92 -11.56
C LEU A 104 -5.38 -5.15 -10.04
N VAL A 105 -4.34 -5.78 -9.48
CA VAL A 105 -4.19 -5.95 -8.03
C VAL A 105 -4.30 -4.60 -7.31
N CYS A 106 -3.60 -3.59 -7.79
CA CYS A 106 -3.64 -2.24 -7.19
C CYS A 106 -5.02 -1.58 -7.33
N GLY A 107 -5.76 -1.94 -8.38
CA GLY A 107 -7.10 -1.40 -8.66
C GLY A 107 -8.21 -2.03 -7.85
N PHE A 108 -8.14 -3.33 -7.58
CA PHE A 108 -9.26 -4.13 -7.05
C PHE A 108 -8.97 -4.81 -5.71
N LEU A 109 -7.71 -5.17 -5.43
CA LEU A 109 -7.34 -5.99 -4.27
C LEU A 109 -6.56 -5.22 -3.19
N CYS A 110 -6.25 -3.94 -3.40
CA CYS A 110 -5.45 -3.16 -2.47
C CYS A 110 -6.33 -2.41 -1.47
N VAL A 111 -6.22 -2.74 -0.17
CA VAL A 111 -6.95 -2.09 0.93
C VAL A 111 -6.58 -0.60 1.01
N PHE A 112 -5.29 -0.28 0.96
CA PHE A 112 -4.83 1.11 0.98
C PHE A 112 -5.27 1.90 -0.26
N GLY A 113 -5.41 1.23 -1.40
CA GLY A 113 -6.00 1.82 -2.62
C GLY A 113 -7.45 2.23 -2.44
N LEU A 114 -8.25 1.43 -1.70
CA LEU A 114 -9.62 1.76 -1.34
C LEU A 114 -9.70 3.03 -0.49
N ILE A 115 -8.83 3.17 0.52
CA ILE A 115 -8.77 4.37 1.37
C ILE A 115 -8.53 5.63 0.52
N GLN A 116 -7.57 5.58 -0.40
CA GLN A 116 -7.29 6.71 -1.30
C GLN A 116 -8.46 7.02 -2.24
N ASP A 117 -9.16 6.01 -2.75
CA ASP A 117 -10.34 6.20 -3.60
C ASP A 117 -11.49 6.87 -2.82
N LEU A 118 -11.70 6.48 -1.57
CA LEU A 118 -12.70 7.11 -0.70
C LEU A 118 -12.36 8.58 -0.40
N LEU A 119 -11.10 8.88 -0.09
CA LEU A 119 -10.64 10.25 0.13
C LEU A 119 -10.80 11.10 -1.14
N PHE A 120 -10.51 10.53 -2.31
CA PHE A 120 -10.67 11.23 -3.57
C PHE A 120 -12.15 11.53 -3.91
N LYS A 121 -13.12 10.79 -3.35
CA LYS A 121 -14.56 11.06 -3.54
C LYS A 121 -15.04 12.33 -2.85
N ILE A 122 -14.28 12.94 -1.93
CA ILE A 122 -14.63 14.20 -1.28
C ILE A 122 -14.74 15.30 -2.34
N PRO A 123 -15.81 16.12 -2.34
CA PRO A 123 -16.05 17.16 -3.34
C PRO A 123 -15.12 18.37 -3.14
N THR A 124 -13.91 18.25 -3.63
CA THR A 124 -12.87 19.30 -3.60
C THR A 124 -12.34 19.54 -5.01
N PRO A 125 -11.74 20.70 -5.29
CA PRO A 125 -11.09 20.94 -6.57
C PRO A 125 -9.99 19.90 -6.82
N LYS A 126 -10.02 19.23 -7.98
CA LYS A 126 -9.07 18.18 -8.34
C LYS A 126 -7.96 18.76 -9.19
N PHE A 127 -6.72 18.40 -8.84
CA PHE A 127 -5.54 18.84 -9.58
C PHE A 127 -5.04 17.73 -10.52
N LYS A 128 -4.85 18.09 -11.80
CA LYS A 128 -4.07 17.26 -12.74
C LYS A 128 -2.67 17.85 -12.83
N LEU A 129 -1.66 17.06 -12.49
CA LEU A 129 -0.27 17.44 -12.71
C LEU A 129 0.04 17.53 -14.21
N SER A 130 0.99 18.39 -14.58
CA SER A 130 1.52 18.44 -15.94
C SER A 130 2.07 17.07 -16.35
N LYS A 131 1.85 16.66 -17.62
CA LYS A 131 2.30 15.35 -18.13
C LYS A 131 3.79 15.11 -17.90
N SER A 132 4.63 16.13 -18.04
CA SER A 132 6.09 16.04 -17.81
C SER A 132 6.44 15.75 -16.35
N VAL A 133 5.81 16.46 -15.40
CA VAL A 133 6.04 16.27 -13.96
C VAL A 133 5.51 14.90 -13.51
N ASP A 134 4.33 14.52 -13.98
CA ASP A 134 3.70 13.23 -13.66
C ASP A 134 4.58 12.07 -14.12
N SER A 135 5.14 12.14 -15.33
CA SER A 135 6.02 11.10 -15.86
C SER A 135 7.29 10.94 -15.03
N LYS A 136 7.95 12.05 -14.64
CA LYS A 136 9.16 12.03 -13.79
C LYS A 136 8.87 11.47 -12.40
N LEU A 137 7.76 11.92 -11.76
CA LEU A 137 7.37 11.45 -10.44
C LEU A 137 7.05 9.94 -10.40
N ARG A 138 6.59 9.35 -11.50
CA ARG A 138 6.33 7.90 -11.57
C ARG A 138 7.59 7.04 -11.42
N TYR A 139 8.77 7.57 -11.69
CA TYR A 139 10.03 6.85 -11.47
C TYR A 139 10.42 6.80 -9.98
N LEU A 140 9.90 7.70 -9.14
CA LEU A 140 10.21 7.75 -7.72
C LEU A 140 9.87 6.44 -7.00
N LYS A 141 8.79 5.75 -7.38
CA LYS A 141 8.44 4.44 -6.81
C LYS A 141 9.49 3.36 -7.04
N TYR A 142 10.20 3.40 -8.18
CA TYR A 142 11.30 2.48 -8.46
C TYR A 142 12.52 2.81 -7.61
N LEU A 143 12.80 4.09 -7.40
CA LEU A 143 13.84 4.54 -6.49
C LEU A 143 13.54 4.09 -5.06
N VAL A 144 12.30 4.26 -4.58
CA VAL A 144 11.85 3.76 -3.27
C VAL A 144 12.01 2.24 -3.17
N LEU A 145 11.64 1.49 -4.22
CA LEU A 145 11.80 0.04 -4.27
C LEU A 145 13.27 -0.36 -4.13
N ILE A 146 14.15 0.22 -4.95
CA ILE A 146 15.57 -0.15 -4.97
C ILE A 146 16.25 0.27 -3.67
N VAL A 147 16.05 1.52 -3.23
CA VAL A 147 16.77 2.04 -2.05
C VAL A 147 16.17 1.50 -0.75
N MET A 148 14.85 1.67 -0.50
CA MET A 148 14.27 1.38 0.82
C MET A 148 13.88 -0.07 1.03
N VAL A 149 13.56 -0.82 -0.04
CA VAL A 149 13.12 -2.21 0.08
C VAL A 149 14.27 -3.19 -0.14
N ILE A 150 15.24 -2.87 -1.00
CA ILE A 150 16.34 -3.77 -1.35
C ILE A 150 17.65 -3.32 -0.70
N ALA A 151 18.16 -2.13 -1.05
CA ALA A 151 19.51 -1.71 -0.66
C ALA A 151 19.65 -1.50 0.85
N LEU A 152 18.78 -0.71 1.48
CA LEU A 152 18.88 -0.44 2.92
C LEU A 152 18.83 -1.70 3.79
N PRO A 153 17.89 -2.65 3.59
CA PRO A 153 17.90 -3.90 4.36
C PRO A 153 19.12 -4.79 4.08
N MET A 154 19.71 -4.69 2.89
CA MET A 154 20.87 -5.50 2.50
C MET A 154 22.17 -4.99 3.13
N PHE A 155 22.35 -3.65 3.19
CA PHE A 155 23.61 -3.06 3.65
C PHE A 155 23.60 -2.60 5.11
N LEU A 156 22.45 -2.24 5.66
CA LEU A 156 22.32 -1.71 7.02
C LEU A 156 21.66 -2.73 7.94
N THR A 157 22.45 -3.63 8.47
CA THR A 157 22.03 -4.61 9.48
C THR A 157 22.31 -4.12 10.89
N ASN A 158 21.50 -4.55 11.86
CA ASN A 158 21.72 -4.28 13.27
C ASN A 158 22.87 -5.15 13.82
N LYS A 159 23.29 -4.87 15.07
CA LYS A 159 24.32 -5.67 15.78
C LYS A 159 24.02 -7.19 15.83
N PHE A 160 22.76 -7.58 15.66
CA PHE A 160 22.31 -8.98 15.60
C PHE A 160 22.25 -9.54 14.18
N GLY A 161 22.74 -8.82 13.16
CA GLY A 161 22.71 -9.25 11.77
C GLY A 161 21.34 -9.17 11.11
N MET A 162 20.32 -8.64 11.77
CA MET A 162 18.97 -8.43 11.21
C MET A 162 18.78 -6.98 10.79
N ALA A 163 18.18 -6.76 9.61
CA ALA A 163 17.81 -5.42 9.18
C ALA A 163 16.35 -5.12 9.51
N PRO A 164 16.05 -3.91 10.01
CA PRO A 164 14.67 -3.47 10.16
C PRO A 164 14.04 -3.23 8.77
N PRO A 165 12.72 -3.42 8.63
CA PRO A 165 12.01 -3.15 7.38
C PRO A 165 11.90 -1.62 7.16
N TYR A 166 12.90 -1.02 6.55
CA TYR A 166 13.07 0.44 6.40
C TYR A 166 11.86 1.13 5.77
N PHE A 167 11.32 0.58 4.68
CA PHE A 167 10.12 1.15 4.05
C PHE A 167 8.92 1.14 5.01
N CYS A 168 8.66 0.02 5.69
CA CYS A 168 7.55 -0.10 6.63
C CYS A 168 7.75 0.79 7.87
N LYS A 169 9.00 0.93 8.33
CA LYS A 169 9.36 1.69 9.52
C LYS A 169 9.25 3.20 9.30
N TYR A 170 9.64 3.72 8.13
CA TYR A 170 9.77 5.16 7.92
C TYR A 170 8.75 5.76 6.95
N LEU A 171 8.38 5.05 5.87
CA LEU A 171 7.61 5.65 4.77
C LEU A 171 6.18 5.11 4.64
N CYS A 172 5.89 3.87 5.08
CA CYS A 172 4.61 3.24 4.80
C CYS A 172 3.43 3.87 5.57
N PRO A 173 2.51 4.58 4.90
CA PRO A 173 1.34 5.17 5.56
C PRO A 173 0.27 4.13 5.91
N ALA A 174 0.18 3.01 5.17
CA ALA A 174 -0.74 1.92 5.47
C ALA A 174 -0.48 1.35 6.87
N GLY A 175 0.79 1.13 7.24
CA GLY A 175 1.14 0.66 8.57
C GLY A 175 0.76 1.63 9.70
N THR A 176 0.69 2.92 9.41
CA THR A 176 0.26 3.92 10.39
C THR A 176 -1.25 3.89 10.58
N ILE A 177 -2.04 3.86 9.48
CA ILE A 177 -3.51 3.81 9.55
C ILE A 177 -4.00 2.45 10.09
N GLU A 178 -3.50 1.35 9.53
CA GLU A 178 -4.06 0.02 9.78
C GLU A 178 -3.56 -0.60 11.08
N ALA A 179 -2.36 -0.22 11.55
CA ALA A 179 -1.75 -0.81 12.73
C ALA A 179 -1.51 0.21 13.85
N ALA A 180 -0.78 1.30 13.62
CA ALA A 180 -0.35 2.18 14.70
C ALA A 180 -1.55 2.85 15.39
N PHE A 181 -2.49 3.42 14.65
CA PHE A 181 -3.67 4.06 15.24
C PHE A 181 -4.52 3.11 16.09
N PRO A 182 -4.97 1.95 15.60
CA PRO A 182 -5.79 1.05 16.41
C PRO A 182 -5.07 0.55 17.66
N LEU A 183 -3.79 0.20 17.54
CA LEU A 183 -3.01 -0.32 18.66
C LEU A 183 -2.75 0.73 19.73
N ILE A 184 -2.36 1.95 19.35
CA ILE A 184 -2.12 3.06 20.28
C ILE A 184 -3.43 3.50 20.96
N ALA A 185 -4.55 3.47 20.24
CA ALA A 185 -5.85 3.84 20.78
C ALA A 185 -6.28 2.91 21.94
N LYS A 186 -5.93 1.61 21.84
CA LYS A 186 -6.34 0.59 22.80
C LYS A 186 -5.31 0.32 23.91
N ASN A 187 -4.02 0.47 23.65
CA ASN A 187 -2.98 0.13 24.60
C ASN A 187 -2.35 1.38 25.24
N PRO A 188 -2.60 1.66 26.55
CA PRO A 188 -2.01 2.80 27.25
C PRO A 188 -0.48 2.74 27.25
N PHE A 189 0.10 1.55 27.46
CA PHE A 189 1.54 1.34 27.45
C PHE A 189 2.22 1.77 26.14
N LEU A 190 1.57 1.56 24.98
CA LEU A 190 2.10 2.02 23.71
C LEU A 190 2.09 3.54 23.57
N ARG A 191 1.20 4.24 24.28
CA ARG A 191 1.15 5.71 24.27
C ARG A 191 2.36 6.32 24.97
N GLU A 192 2.85 5.71 26.04
CA GLU A 192 4.02 6.17 26.77
C GLU A 192 5.33 5.94 26.00
N THR A 193 5.35 4.94 25.11
CA THR A 193 6.52 4.59 24.29
C THR A 193 6.56 5.27 22.92
N ILE A 194 5.68 6.26 22.67
CA ILE A 194 5.64 6.99 21.41
C ILE A 194 6.93 7.82 21.26
N GLY A 195 7.75 7.46 20.27
CA GLY A 195 8.98 8.17 19.93
C GLY A 195 8.85 9.04 18.67
N ASN A 196 9.91 9.78 18.36
CA ASN A 196 9.97 10.71 17.22
C ASN A 196 9.61 10.05 15.87
N ILE A 197 9.88 8.76 15.70
CA ILE A 197 9.55 8.01 14.48
C ILE A 197 8.05 8.02 14.20
N PHE A 198 7.22 7.94 15.25
CA PHE A 198 5.77 7.99 15.10
C PHE A 198 5.31 9.35 14.54
N PHE A 199 5.85 10.46 15.02
CA PHE A 199 5.51 11.79 14.53
C PHE A 199 5.93 12.00 13.07
N ILE A 200 7.09 11.48 12.67
CA ILE A 200 7.53 11.51 11.27
C ILE A 200 6.53 10.72 10.39
N LYS A 201 6.16 9.52 10.79
CA LYS A 201 5.16 8.70 10.07
C LYS A 201 3.79 9.35 10.01
N LEU A 202 3.39 10.00 11.09
CA LEU A 202 2.13 10.74 11.16
C LEU A 202 2.13 11.92 10.18
N SER A 203 3.22 12.68 10.12
CA SER A 203 3.37 13.78 9.17
C SER A 203 3.31 13.27 7.71
N ILE A 204 3.99 12.19 7.40
CA ILE A 204 3.96 11.54 6.08
C ILE A 204 2.52 11.10 5.75
N LEU A 205 1.82 10.48 6.70
CA LEU A 205 0.43 10.07 6.52
C LEU A 205 -0.48 11.27 6.23
N ILE A 206 -0.37 12.36 6.99
CA ILE A 206 -1.16 13.59 6.78
C ILE A 206 -0.92 14.14 5.38
N VAL A 207 0.34 14.23 4.93
CA VAL A 207 0.68 14.67 3.58
C VAL A 207 0.02 13.79 2.52
N PHE A 208 0.01 12.46 2.69
CA PHE A 208 -0.65 11.56 1.74
C PHE A 208 -2.17 11.64 1.79
N ILE A 209 -2.79 11.83 2.96
CA ILE A 209 -4.23 12.04 3.08
C ILE A 209 -4.64 13.32 2.33
N ILE A 210 -3.98 14.44 2.62
CA ILE A 210 -4.24 15.72 1.95
C ILE A 210 -4.02 15.58 0.43
N SER A 211 -2.90 15.00 0.02
CA SER A 211 -2.61 14.78 -1.40
C SER A 211 -3.67 13.89 -2.08
N SER A 212 -4.21 12.88 -1.38
CA SER A 212 -5.23 11.96 -1.93
C SER A 212 -6.59 12.63 -2.13
N ILE A 213 -6.88 13.69 -1.38
CA ILE A 213 -8.09 14.50 -1.59
C ILE A 213 -8.02 15.24 -2.92
N PHE A 214 -6.84 15.74 -3.30
CA PHE A 214 -6.66 16.57 -4.50
C PHE A 214 -6.22 15.79 -5.74
N ILE A 215 -5.38 14.76 -5.56
CA ILE A 215 -4.77 13.98 -6.64
C ILE A 215 -5.24 12.53 -6.53
N TYR A 216 -5.56 11.93 -7.68
CA TYR A 216 -5.99 10.53 -7.71
C TYR A 216 -4.84 9.58 -7.36
N ARG A 217 -4.97 8.84 -6.26
CA ARG A 217 -4.04 7.81 -5.76
C ARG A 217 -2.56 8.21 -5.77
N PRO A 218 -2.15 9.32 -5.11
CA PRO A 218 -0.79 9.83 -5.20
C PRO A 218 0.25 8.85 -4.64
N PHE A 219 -0.03 8.18 -3.52
CA PHE A 219 0.88 7.20 -2.95
C PHE A 219 1.09 6.00 -3.87
N CYS A 220 0.01 5.38 -4.36
CA CYS A 220 0.09 4.22 -5.27
C CYS A 220 0.81 4.57 -6.58
N LYS A 221 0.67 5.81 -7.04
CA LYS A 221 1.21 6.26 -8.32
C LYS A 221 2.71 6.57 -8.24
N TYR A 222 3.18 7.17 -7.13
CA TYR A 222 4.52 7.74 -7.04
C TYR A 222 5.44 7.08 -6.02
N PHE A 223 4.91 6.47 -4.93
CA PHE A 223 5.72 6.01 -3.81
C PHE A 223 5.61 4.51 -3.53
N CYS A 224 4.53 3.85 -3.96
CA CYS A 224 4.29 2.47 -3.60
C CYS A 224 5.25 1.50 -4.30
N PRO A 225 6.13 0.77 -3.57
CA PRO A 225 7.05 -0.19 -4.16
C PRO A 225 6.33 -1.41 -4.75
N LEU A 226 5.20 -1.83 -4.16
CA LEU A 226 4.36 -2.90 -4.71
C LEU A 226 3.79 -2.51 -6.08
N GLY A 227 3.37 -1.24 -6.22
CA GLY A 227 2.93 -0.69 -7.51
C GLY A 227 4.07 -0.53 -8.52
N ALA A 228 5.34 -0.48 -8.07
CA ALA A 228 6.50 -0.55 -8.96
C ALA A 228 6.69 -1.98 -9.50
N ILE A 229 6.66 -2.99 -8.62
CA ILE A 229 6.80 -4.41 -8.99
C ILE A 229 5.71 -4.80 -9.98
N TYR A 230 4.44 -4.62 -9.64
CA TYR A 230 3.34 -4.94 -10.55
C TYR A 230 3.34 -4.10 -11.83
N GLY A 231 3.94 -2.91 -11.79
CA GLY A 231 4.14 -2.08 -12.97
C GLY A 231 5.13 -2.67 -13.98
N LEU A 232 6.17 -3.36 -13.52
CA LEU A 232 7.13 -4.08 -14.38
C LEU A 232 6.44 -5.26 -15.08
N PHE A 233 5.66 -6.05 -14.31
CA PHE A 233 4.95 -7.22 -14.85
C PHE A 233 3.76 -6.86 -15.75
N ASN A 234 3.24 -5.63 -15.72
CA ASN A 234 2.07 -5.24 -16.52
C ASN A 234 2.28 -5.39 -18.06
N LYS A 235 3.52 -5.36 -18.52
CA LYS A 235 3.85 -5.61 -19.92
C LYS A 235 3.75 -7.10 -20.30
N LEU A 236 3.94 -7.98 -19.33
CA LEU A 236 3.92 -9.43 -19.46
C LEU A 236 2.59 -10.05 -19.01
N GLY A 237 1.71 -9.24 -18.39
CA GLY A 237 0.47 -9.70 -17.78
C GLY A 237 -0.57 -10.19 -18.78
N ILE A 238 -1.24 -11.31 -18.43
CA ILE A 238 -2.33 -11.91 -19.22
C ILE A 238 -3.53 -10.94 -19.27
N PHE A 239 -3.87 -10.35 -18.12
CA PHE A 239 -4.92 -9.32 -18.00
C PHE A 239 -4.30 -7.93 -18.06
N ARG A 240 -4.35 -7.30 -19.23
CA ARG A 240 -3.76 -5.99 -19.47
C ARG A 240 -4.81 -4.90 -19.40
N LEU A 241 -4.55 -3.87 -18.59
CA LEU A 241 -5.33 -2.64 -18.62
C LEU A 241 -4.73 -1.71 -19.68
N GLU A 242 -5.43 -1.56 -20.78
CA GLU A 242 -5.14 -0.55 -21.79
C GLU A 242 -6.06 0.64 -21.58
N PHE A 243 -5.49 1.83 -21.50
CA PHE A 243 -6.24 3.08 -21.45
C PHE A 243 -6.21 3.70 -22.84
N GLU A 244 -7.33 3.70 -23.52
CA GLU A 244 -7.51 4.55 -24.71
C GLU A 244 -7.64 6.01 -24.23
N GLU A 245 -6.69 6.84 -24.65
CA GLU A 245 -6.79 8.29 -24.50
C GLU A 245 -7.75 8.79 -25.59
N SER A 246 -9.01 9.00 -25.22
CA SER A 246 -9.98 9.74 -26.06
C SER A 246 -9.85 11.23 -25.83
#